data_8dc0581f62353142a6d63ac9d770ed99
#
_entry.id   8dc0581f62353142a6d63ac9d770ed99
#
_cell.length_a   1.000
_cell.length_b   1.000
_cell.length_c   1.000
_cell.angle_alpha   90.00
_cell.angle_beta   90.00
_cell.angle_gamma   90.00
#
_symmetry.space_group_name_H-M   'P 1'
#
loop_
_entity.id
_entity.type
_entity.pdbx_description
1 polymer ?
#
loop_
_entity_poly.entity_id
_entity_poly.type
_entity_poly.pdbx_seq_one_letter_code
_entity_poly.pdbx_strand_id
1 'polypeptide(L)'
;MDTDIFSCAKDMEVSRRNFLKKSVALAGTAIVTQSELFASTESDKILNLRAVHQHKDYSAEFYEKDSYKISGLFEINKAFMDTRAREVTRIDVDLINLLYEINLHIGMDKKFHVISGYRSQKTNTWLRHQLGGKNVAKNSFHIQGKAVDLNVPGVPLRKLRDIAMGLKRGGVGYYPSKGFVHIDVGPVRSWRRG
;
A
#
# COMPACT_ATOMS: atom_id res chain seq x y z
N MET A 1 -43.54 -41.11 -13.92
CA MET A 1 -42.94 -41.02 -12.59
C MET A 1 -42.03 -39.82 -12.57
N ASP A 2 -42.68 -38.63 -12.54
CA ASP A 2 -41.98 -37.36 -12.48
C ASP A 2 -42.88 -36.39 -11.72
N THR A 3 -42.62 -36.18 -10.51
CA THR A 3 -43.11 -35.04 -9.73
C THR A 3 -42.41 -35.09 -8.39
N ASP A 4 -41.46 -34.18 -8.13
CA ASP A 4 -41.09 -33.78 -6.77
C ASP A 4 -39.85 -32.86 -6.67
N ILE A 5 -39.57 -32.05 -7.73
CA ILE A 5 -38.47 -31.07 -7.65
C ILE A 5 -38.94 -29.60 -7.48
N PHE A 6 -40.26 -29.34 -7.60
CA PHE A 6 -40.75 -27.98 -7.53
C PHE A 6 -41.37 -27.56 -6.15
N SER A 7 -41.39 -28.46 -5.18
CA SER A 7 -41.97 -28.17 -3.83
C SER A 7 -40.97 -27.46 -2.88
N CYS A 8 -39.67 -27.56 -3.07
CA CYS A 8 -38.71 -27.02 -2.10
C CYS A 8 -38.38 -25.52 -2.26
N ALA A 9 -38.70 -24.90 -3.39
CA ALA A 9 -38.38 -23.48 -3.62
C ALA A 9 -39.46 -22.52 -3.07
N LYS A 10 -40.66 -23.03 -2.78
CA LYS A 10 -41.76 -22.19 -2.33
C LYS A 10 -41.78 -21.95 -0.83
N ASP A 11 -41.19 -22.85 -0.05
CA ASP A 11 -41.14 -22.75 1.43
C ASP A 11 -40.04 -21.85 1.95
N MET A 12 -39.03 -21.53 1.12
CA MET A 12 -37.97 -20.60 1.52
C MET A 12 -38.31 -19.12 1.40
N GLU A 13 -39.28 -18.76 0.57
CA GLU A 13 -39.70 -17.36 0.42
C GLU A 13 -40.62 -16.87 1.54
N VAL A 14 -41.38 -17.77 2.16
CA VAL A 14 -42.28 -17.44 3.27
C VAL A 14 -41.51 -17.18 4.58
N SER A 15 -40.35 -17.78 4.75
CA SER A 15 -39.56 -17.63 5.98
C SER A 15 -38.90 -16.23 6.11
N ARG A 16 -38.53 -15.59 5.02
CA ARG A 16 -37.92 -14.24 5.04
C ARG A 16 -38.92 -13.12 5.33
N ARG A 17 -40.18 -13.27 4.93
CA ARG A 17 -41.21 -12.27 5.20
C ARG A 17 -41.74 -12.32 6.63
N ASN A 18 -41.68 -13.46 7.29
CA ASN A 18 -42.14 -13.60 8.70
C ASN A 18 -41.10 -13.19 9.72
N PHE A 19 -39.80 -13.18 9.36
CA PHE A 19 -38.74 -12.69 10.23
C PHE A 19 -38.80 -11.18 10.42
N LEU A 20 -39.21 -10.43 9.39
CA LEU A 20 -39.34 -8.96 9.45
C LEU A 20 -40.59 -8.44 10.18
N LYS A 21 -41.58 -9.30 10.49
CA LYS A 21 -42.82 -8.85 11.15
C LYS A 21 -42.87 -9.08 12.66
N LYS A 22 -41.85 -9.74 13.26
CA LYS A 22 -41.83 -10.02 14.71
C LYS A 22 -40.86 -9.17 15.51
N SER A 23 -40.18 -8.21 14.90
CA SER A 23 -39.19 -7.34 15.56
C SER A 23 -39.72 -5.92 15.86
N VAL A 24 -40.99 -5.70 15.83
CA VAL A 24 -41.60 -4.39 16.20
C VAL A 24 -42.55 -4.59 17.35
N ALA A 25 -42.01 -4.78 18.53
CA ALA A 25 -42.70 -4.47 19.80
C ALA A 25 -41.74 -4.76 20.98
N LEU A 26 -40.82 -3.84 21.29
CA LEU A 26 -40.54 -3.46 22.68
C LEU A 26 -39.98 -2.03 22.70
N ALA A 27 -40.66 -1.23 23.44
CA ALA A 27 -40.60 0.19 23.56
C ALA A 27 -39.31 0.75 24.11
N GLY A 28 -39.04 2.00 23.80
CA GLY A 28 -38.25 2.90 24.64
C GLY A 28 -36.98 3.42 24.04
N THR A 29 -37.13 4.53 23.30
CA THR A 29 -36.18 5.67 23.24
C THR A 29 -34.67 5.37 23.12
N ALA A 30 -34.24 5.07 21.93
CA ALA A 30 -33.06 5.62 21.34
C ALA A 30 -33.21 5.49 19.82
N ILE A 31 -33.71 6.53 19.16
CA ILE A 31 -33.51 6.66 17.72
C ILE A 31 -32.04 6.96 17.53
N VAL A 32 -31.20 5.92 17.61
CA VAL A 32 -29.89 5.94 16.97
C VAL A 32 -30.23 5.83 15.49
N THR A 33 -30.20 6.95 14.81
CA THR A 33 -30.34 6.99 13.37
C THR A 33 -29.31 6.08 12.77
N GLN A 34 -29.73 5.09 11.98
CA GLN A 34 -28.82 4.13 11.27
C GLN A 34 -27.78 4.81 10.36
N SER A 35 -27.80 6.12 10.26
CA SER A 35 -26.78 6.93 9.57
C SER A 35 -25.46 7.05 10.34
N GLU A 36 -25.42 6.76 11.63
CA GLU A 36 -24.15 6.80 12.40
C GLU A 36 -23.37 5.48 12.37
N LEU A 37 -23.97 4.38 11.90
CA LEU A 37 -23.30 3.08 11.85
C LEU A 37 -22.48 2.86 10.57
N PHE A 38 -22.48 3.78 9.62
CA PHE A 38 -21.73 3.71 8.36
C PHE A 38 -20.72 4.84 8.17
N ALA A 39 -20.50 5.65 9.18
CA ALA A 39 -19.29 6.44 9.25
C ALA A 39 -18.16 5.48 9.65
N SER A 40 -17.71 4.61 8.74
CA SER A 40 -16.36 4.09 8.80
C SER A 40 -15.45 5.32 8.63
N THR A 41 -15.10 5.96 9.72
CA THR A 41 -14.01 6.91 9.74
C THR A 41 -12.81 6.14 9.17
N GLU A 42 -12.46 6.42 7.92
CA GLU A 42 -11.27 5.83 7.35
C GLU A 42 -10.13 6.23 8.29
N SER A 43 -9.57 5.24 8.97
CA SER A 43 -8.60 5.48 10.04
C SER A 43 -7.41 6.25 9.48
N ASP A 44 -6.86 7.16 10.27
CA ASP A 44 -5.68 7.92 9.93
C ASP A 44 -4.58 7.02 9.39
N LYS A 45 -4.00 7.36 8.24
CA LYS A 45 -2.97 6.55 7.59
C LYS A 45 -1.59 7.09 7.91
N ILE A 46 -0.82 6.27 8.58
CA ILE A 46 0.55 6.60 9.00
C ILE A 46 1.53 5.62 8.35
N LEU A 47 2.65 6.13 7.86
CA LEU A 47 3.80 5.34 7.44
C LEU A 47 5.03 5.66 8.29
N ASN A 48 5.62 4.62 8.89
CA ASN A 48 6.88 4.71 9.59
C ASN A 48 8.02 4.33 8.63
N LEU A 49 8.96 5.26 8.41
CA LEU A 49 10.02 5.14 7.44
C LEU A 49 11.38 5.37 8.08
N ARG A 50 12.38 4.60 7.70
CA ARG A 50 13.80 4.86 7.95
C ARG A 50 14.47 5.18 6.62
N ALA A 51 14.86 6.40 6.39
CA ALA A 51 15.70 6.77 5.26
C ALA A 51 17.14 6.32 5.55
N VAL A 52 17.53 5.17 5.00
CA VAL A 52 18.77 4.48 5.38
C VAL A 52 20.01 5.35 5.16
N HIS A 53 20.14 5.97 4.00
CA HIS A 53 21.28 6.82 3.66
C HIS A 53 21.27 8.21 4.30
N GLN A 54 20.14 8.61 4.89
CA GLN A 54 20.04 9.85 5.68
C GLN A 54 20.26 9.60 7.18
N HIS A 55 20.30 8.32 7.60
CA HIS A 55 20.30 7.89 9.00
C HIS A 55 19.15 8.51 9.83
N LYS A 56 17.98 8.75 9.18
CA LYS A 56 16.87 9.48 9.78
C LYS A 56 15.56 8.69 9.70
N ASP A 57 14.78 8.77 10.78
CA ASP A 57 13.44 8.22 10.88
C ASP A 57 12.40 9.31 10.58
N TYR A 58 11.30 8.87 9.96
CA TYR A 58 10.14 9.68 9.66
C TYR A 58 8.88 8.91 10.07
N SER A 59 7.96 9.61 10.76
CA SER A 59 6.60 9.12 11.00
C SER A 59 5.65 10.07 10.28
N ALA A 60 5.07 9.61 9.20
CA ALA A 60 4.30 10.44 8.28
C ALA A 60 2.83 10.06 8.33
N GLU A 61 2.03 10.84 9.03
CA GLU A 61 0.58 10.80 8.96
C GLU A 61 0.15 11.53 7.69
N PHE A 62 -0.15 10.77 6.63
CA PHE A 62 -0.38 11.33 5.30
C PHE A 62 -1.85 11.40 4.90
N TYR A 63 -2.74 10.85 5.71
CA TYR A 63 -4.18 10.86 5.48
C TYR A 63 -4.93 10.95 6.81
N GLU A 64 -5.89 11.87 6.91
CA GLU A 64 -6.73 12.11 8.08
C GLU A 64 -8.06 12.69 7.63
N LYS A 65 -9.18 12.25 8.22
CA LYS A 65 -10.52 12.80 7.97
C LYS A 65 -10.82 12.90 6.46
N ASP A 66 -10.66 11.80 5.74
CA ASP A 66 -10.94 11.65 4.31
C ASP A 66 -10.14 12.58 3.38
N SER A 67 -9.00 13.10 3.86
CA SER A 67 -8.14 13.97 3.07
C SER A 67 -6.65 13.69 3.26
N TYR A 68 -5.86 13.99 2.22
CA TYR A 68 -4.41 13.90 2.30
C TYR A 68 -3.83 15.08 3.11
N LYS A 69 -2.97 14.76 4.07
CA LYS A 69 -2.21 15.76 4.86
C LYS A 69 -0.95 16.15 4.11
N ILE A 70 -0.87 17.41 3.72
CA ILE A 70 0.30 17.96 3.00
C ILE A 70 1.58 17.78 3.83
N SER A 71 1.52 17.97 5.15
CA SER A 71 2.66 17.77 6.05
C SER A 71 3.19 16.35 6.02
N GLY A 72 2.31 15.34 6.08
CA GLY A 72 2.69 13.93 6.01
C GLY A 72 3.26 13.54 4.65
N LEU A 73 2.65 14.01 3.55
CA LEU A 73 3.19 13.83 2.21
C LEU A 73 4.59 14.45 2.07
N PHE A 74 4.82 15.61 2.67
CA PHE A 74 6.12 16.27 2.66
C PHE A 74 7.19 15.48 3.42
N GLU A 75 6.85 14.87 4.58
CA GLU A 75 7.76 14.00 5.31
C GLU A 75 8.13 12.75 4.47
N ILE A 76 7.17 12.17 3.75
CA ILE A 76 7.43 11.05 2.81
C ILE A 76 8.37 11.51 1.69
N ASN A 77 8.11 12.65 1.07
CA ASN A 77 8.97 13.20 0.02
C ASN A 77 10.43 13.36 0.52
N LYS A 78 10.62 13.83 1.76
CA LYS A 78 11.96 13.96 2.38
C LYS A 78 12.59 12.59 2.65
N ALA A 79 11.82 11.61 3.13
CA ALA A 79 12.32 10.26 3.36
C ALA A 79 12.80 9.58 2.07
N PHE A 80 12.21 9.94 0.95
CA PHE A 80 12.52 9.40 -0.40
C PHE A 80 13.54 10.23 -1.18
N MET A 81 14.12 11.27 -0.59
CA MET A 81 15.06 12.19 -1.23
C MET A 81 16.21 11.46 -1.94
N ASP A 82 16.60 11.96 -3.11
CA ASP A 82 17.88 11.60 -3.73
C ASP A 82 19.04 12.18 -2.92
N THR A 83 19.68 11.35 -2.11
CA THR A 83 20.76 11.79 -1.21
C THR A 83 22.04 12.20 -1.95
N ARG A 84 22.26 11.73 -3.18
CA ARG A 84 23.43 12.10 -4.00
C ARG A 84 23.29 13.50 -4.59
N ALA A 85 22.11 13.76 -5.15
CA ALA A 85 21.80 15.08 -5.74
C ALA A 85 21.29 16.08 -4.69
N ARG A 86 20.89 15.61 -3.51
CA ARG A 86 20.16 16.37 -2.47
C ARG A 86 18.86 16.97 -2.99
N GLU A 87 18.18 16.20 -3.85
CA GLU A 87 16.94 16.63 -4.49
C GLU A 87 15.74 15.90 -3.92
N VAL A 88 14.66 16.63 -3.68
CA VAL A 88 13.36 16.13 -3.27
C VAL A 88 12.38 16.30 -4.41
N THR A 89 11.52 15.32 -4.62
CA THR A 89 10.39 15.43 -5.56
C THR A 89 9.10 14.98 -4.89
N ARG A 90 7.98 15.28 -5.52
CA ARG A 90 6.69 14.73 -5.12
C ARG A 90 6.66 13.23 -5.40
N ILE A 91 6.42 12.44 -4.37
CA ILE A 91 6.21 11.00 -4.50
C ILE A 91 4.76 10.75 -4.92
N ASP A 92 4.58 9.83 -5.85
CA ASP A 92 3.26 9.44 -6.36
C ASP A 92 2.38 8.88 -5.23
N VAL A 93 1.16 9.39 -5.13
CA VAL A 93 0.22 9.01 -4.06
C VAL A 93 -0.18 7.55 -4.16
N ASP A 94 -0.24 6.98 -5.36
CA ASP A 94 -0.52 5.55 -5.54
C ASP A 94 0.59 4.67 -4.95
N LEU A 95 1.86 5.11 -5.03
CA LEU A 95 2.95 4.42 -4.37
C LEU A 95 2.83 4.50 -2.84
N ILE A 96 2.46 5.66 -2.31
CA ILE A 96 2.26 5.86 -0.87
C ILE A 96 1.14 4.95 -0.35
N ASN A 97 0.01 4.92 -1.06
CA ASN A 97 -1.12 4.04 -0.73
C ASN A 97 -0.75 2.56 -0.83
N LEU A 98 0.00 2.17 -1.86
CA LEU A 98 0.49 0.79 -2.01
C LEU A 98 1.38 0.38 -0.83
N LEU A 99 2.26 1.25 -0.37
CA LEU A 99 3.09 0.98 0.82
C LEU A 99 2.24 0.84 2.08
N TYR A 100 1.20 1.66 2.22
CA TYR A 100 0.26 1.52 3.33
C TYR A 100 -0.51 0.19 3.28
N GLU A 101 -1.00 -0.24 2.11
CA GLU A 101 -1.63 -1.54 1.92
C GLU A 101 -0.67 -2.70 2.30
N ILE A 102 0.59 -2.62 1.90
CA ILE A 102 1.61 -3.59 2.31
C ILE A 102 1.78 -3.57 3.83
N ASN A 103 1.78 -2.38 4.46
CA ASN A 103 1.93 -2.23 5.90
C ASN A 103 0.80 -2.94 6.67
N LEU A 104 -0.44 -2.90 6.19
CA LEU A 104 -1.57 -3.64 6.76
C LEU A 104 -1.31 -5.16 6.81
N HIS A 105 -0.60 -5.70 5.82
CA HIS A 105 -0.32 -7.15 5.72
C HIS A 105 0.91 -7.60 6.51
N ILE A 106 1.85 -6.69 6.82
CA ILE A 106 3.07 -7.03 7.56
C ILE A 106 3.01 -6.67 9.05
N GLY A 107 2.05 -5.85 9.45
CA GLY A 107 1.88 -5.28 10.79
C GLY A 107 2.15 -3.78 10.79
N MET A 108 1.19 -3.00 11.30
CA MET A 108 1.21 -1.52 11.29
C MET A 108 2.33 -0.87 12.10
N ASP A 109 2.93 -1.62 13.02
CA ASP A 109 4.07 -1.20 13.85
C ASP A 109 5.41 -1.25 13.10
N LYS A 110 5.43 -1.81 11.89
CA LYS A 110 6.67 -2.03 11.13
C LYS A 110 7.15 -0.74 10.48
N LYS A 111 8.47 -0.63 10.41
CA LYS A 111 9.16 0.51 9.78
C LYS A 111 9.78 0.06 8.45
N PHE A 112 9.44 0.74 7.36
CA PHE A 112 10.08 0.52 6.07
C PHE A 112 11.46 1.15 6.04
N HIS A 113 12.50 0.38 5.75
CA HIS A 113 13.84 0.88 5.50
C HIS A 113 13.96 1.25 4.01
N VAL A 114 13.87 2.54 3.71
CA VAL A 114 14.00 3.11 2.36
C VAL A 114 15.49 3.14 1.99
N ILE A 115 15.87 2.27 1.05
CA ILE A 115 17.25 2.16 0.53
C ILE A 115 17.44 3.11 -0.66
N SER A 116 16.43 3.20 -1.54
CA SER A 116 16.42 4.15 -2.66
C SER A 116 14.98 4.56 -2.95
N GLY A 117 14.67 5.83 -2.82
CA GLY A 117 13.40 6.43 -3.21
C GLY A 117 13.51 7.14 -4.55
N TYR A 118 13.28 8.47 -4.58
CA TYR A 118 13.48 9.30 -5.76
C TYR A 118 14.93 9.26 -6.22
N ARG A 119 15.11 9.35 -7.51
CA ARG A 119 16.40 9.37 -8.16
C ARG A 119 16.38 10.38 -9.29
N SER A 120 17.14 11.46 -9.16
CA SER A 120 17.26 12.48 -10.21
C SER A 120 17.79 11.88 -11.51
N GLN A 121 17.52 12.52 -12.63
CA GLN A 121 18.07 12.08 -13.92
C GLN A 121 19.60 12.01 -13.89
N LYS A 122 20.25 12.94 -13.20
CA LYS A 122 21.71 12.98 -13.00
C LYS A 122 22.19 11.74 -12.25
N THR A 123 21.59 11.42 -11.12
CA THR A 123 21.92 10.22 -10.32
C THR A 123 21.63 8.94 -11.11
N ASN A 124 20.51 8.87 -11.83
CA ASN A 124 20.19 7.69 -12.64
C ASN A 124 21.19 7.48 -13.77
N THR A 125 21.62 8.54 -14.44
CA THR A 125 22.65 8.48 -15.49
C THR A 125 23.99 8.02 -14.91
N TRP A 126 24.40 8.59 -13.78
CA TRP A 126 25.61 8.16 -13.07
C TRP A 126 25.59 6.67 -12.70
N LEU A 127 24.47 6.19 -12.12
CA LEU A 127 24.30 4.77 -11.77
C LEU A 127 24.37 3.85 -13.00
N ARG A 128 23.80 4.29 -14.13
CA ARG A 128 23.88 3.53 -15.40
C ARG A 128 25.33 3.36 -15.89
N HIS A 129 26.14 4.37 -15.72
CA HIS A 129 27.58 4.30 -16.05
C HIS A 129 28.33 3.37 -15.09
N GLN A 130 28.04 3.45 -13.77
CA GLN A 130 28.73 2.66 -12.77
C GLN A 130 28.33 1.16 -12.77
N LEU A 131 27.05 0.87 -12.94
CA LEU A 131 26.47 -0.48 -12.80
C LEU A 131 26.15 -1.15 -14.14
N GLY A 132 26.35 -0.43 -15.25
CA GLY A 132 25.98 -0.86 -16.59
C GLY A 132 24.50 -0.64 -16.92
N GLY A 133 24.22 -0.25 -18.16
CA GLY A 133 22.86 0.09 -18.63
C GLY A 133 21.85 -1.06 -18.58
N LYS A 134 22.30 -2.32 -18.50
CA LYS A 134 21.42 -3.48 -18.32
C LYS A 134 20.84 -3.58 -16.90
N ASN A 135 21.51 -2.98 -15.91
CA ASN A 135 21.12 -3.06 -14.50
C ASN A 135 20.27 -1.89 -14.03
N VAL A 136 20.34 -0.75 -14.72
CA VAL A 136 19.58 0.47 -14.39
C VAL A 136 18.82 0.94 -15.61
N ALA A 137 17.51 0.97 -15.55
CA ALA A 137 16.65 1.39 -16.66
C ALA A 137 16.89 2.88 -17.00
N LYS A 138 16.85 3.23 -18.33
CA LYS A 138 16.95 4.63 -18.77
C LYS A 138 15.75 5.45 -18.24
N ASN A 139 14.55 4.91 -18.43
CA ASN A 139 13.30 5.51 -17.99
C ASN A 139 12.83 4.80 -16.70
N SER A 140 13.59 5.01 -15.62
CA SER A 140 13.31 4.38 -14.32
C SER A 140 12.12 5.06 -13.63
N PHE A 141 11.22 4.29 -13.02
CA PHE A 141 10.13 4.82 -12.19
C PHE A 141 10.64 5.60 -10.96
N HIS A 142 11.86 5.35 -10.50
CA HIS A 142 12.50 6.18 -9.46
C HIS A 142 12.64 7.65 -9.89
N ILE A 143 12.89 7.94 -11.18
CA ILE A 143 13.01 9.30 -11.69
C ILE A 143 11.68 10.05 -11.63
N GLN A 144 10.57 9.31 -11.68
CA GLN A 144 9.22 9.85 -11.67
C GLN A 144 8.62 9.94 -10.26
N GLY A 145 9.36 9.57 -9.20
CA GLY A 145 8.81 9.44 -7.85
C GLY A 145 7.80 8.29 -7.70
N LYS A 146 7.85 7.30 -8.58
CA LYS A 146 6.88 6.18 -8.68
C LYS A 146 7.44 4.83 -8.24
N ALA A 147 8.65 4.80 -7.66
CA ALA A 147 9.29 3.56 -7.23
C ALA A 147 10.09 3.74 -5.94
N VAL A 148 10.26 2.64 -5.24
CA VAL A 148 11.08 2.53 -4.05
C VAL A 148 11.78 1.18 -3.99
N ASP A 149 13.03 1.18 -3.54
CA ASP A 149 13.79 -0.01 -3.11
C ASP A 149 13.80 -0.02 -1.58
N LEU A 150 13.30 -1.08 -0.95
CA LEU A 150 13.15 -1.13 0.50
C LEU A 150 13.25 -2.55 1.07
N ASN A 151 13.44 -2.63 2.38
CA ASN A 151 13.19 -3.81 3.19
C ASN A 151 12.47 -3.43 4.49
N VAL A 152 12.08 -4.43 5.26
CA VAL A 152 11.43 -4.24 6.56
C VAL A 152 12.11 -5.17 7.57
N PRO A 153 12.83 -4.63 8.56
CA PRO A 153 13.47 -5.45 9.59
C PRO A 153 12.46 -6.35 10.30
N GLY A 154 12.83 -7.62 10.49
CA GLY A 154 11.96 -8.62 11.08
C GLY A 154 10.91 -9.22 10.14
N VAL A 155 10.83 -8.76 8.88
CA VAL A 155 9.98 -9.36 7.84
C VAL A 155 10.88 -10.04 6.79
N PRO A 156 10.73 -11.36 6.56
CA PRO A 156 11.49 -12.04 5.53
C PRO A 156 11.28 -11.37 4.16
N LEU A 157 12.36 -11.11 3.44
CA LEU A 157 12.32 -10.40 2.16
C LEU A 157 11.40 -11.10 1.13
N ARG A 158 11.34 -12.44 1.17
CA ARG A 158 10.42 -13.23 0.36
C ARG A 158 8.95 -12.91 0.70
N LYS A 159 8.62 -12.83 2.00
CA LYS A 159 7.24 -12.47 2.45
C LYS A 159 6.85 -11.09 1.96
N LEU A 160 7.74 -10.11 2.08
CA LEU A 160 7.51 -8.75 1.58
C LEU A 160 7.23 -8.73 0.07
N ARG A 161 8.06 -9.46 -0.72
CA ARG A 161 7.86 -9.65 -2.16
C ARG A 161 6.48 -10.26 -2.47
N ASP A 162 6.12 -11.34 -1.77
CA ASP A 162 4.90 -12.09 -2.06
C ASP A 162 3.65 -11.26 -1.76
N ILE A 163 3.66 -10.47 -0.68
CA ILE A 163 2.60 -9.51 -0.38
C ILE A 163 2.49 -8.47 -1.50
N ALA A 164 3.59 -7.82 -1.86
CA ALA A 164 3.58 -6.79 -2.92
C ALA A 164 3.10 -7.35 -4.28
N MET A 165 3.48 -8.58 -4.63
CA MET A 165 3.01 -9.27 -5.84
C MET A 165 1.52 -9.61 -5.76
N GLY A 166 1.03 -10.04 -4.59
CA GLY A 166 -0.37 -10.41 -4.36
C GLY A 166 -1.33 -9.23 -4.56
N LEU A 167 -0.90 -8.01 -4.25
CA LEU A 167 -1.70 -6.79 -4.45
C LEU A 167 -1.89 -6.40 -5.91
N LYS A 168 -1.05 -6.87 -6.83
CA LYS A 168 -1.16 -6.64 -8.30
C LYS A 168 -1.28 -5.14 -8.67
N ARG A 169 -0.62 -4.27 -7.92
CA ARG A 169 -0.71 -2.81 -8.08
C ARG A 169 0.41 -2.21 -8.93
N GLY A 170 1.45 -3.01 -9.28
CA GLY A 170 2.57 -2.50 -10.07
C GLY A 170 3.70 -3.50 -10.23
N GLY A 171 4.92 -3.00 -10.48
CA GLY A 171 6.12 -3.81 -10.65
C GLY A 171 6.76 -4.21 -9.33
N VAL A 172 7.20 -5.48 -9.23
CA VAL A 172 7.88 -6.02 -8.05
C VAL A 172 9.20 -6.69 -8.46
N GLY A 173 10.32 -6.13 -8.01
CA GLY A 173 11.65 -6.68 -8.23
C GLY A 173 12.21 -7.30 -6.95
N TYR A 174 12.67 -8.54 -7.02
CA TYR A 174 13.26 -9.25 -5.88
C TYR A 174 14.78 -9.32 -5.99
N TYR A 175 15.48 -8.73 -5.03
CA TYR A 175 16.95 -8.61 -5.00
C TYR A 175 17.52 -9.23 -3.72
N PRO A 176 17.49 -10.57 -3.58
CA PRO A 176 17.87 -11.24 -2.32
C PRO A 176 19.33 -11.00 -1.93
N SER A 177 20.29 -11.01 -2.86
CA SER A 177 21.69 -10.76 -2.57
C SER A 177 21.99 -9.32 -2.15
N LYS A 178 21.10 -8.36 -2.50
CA LYS A 178 21.21 -6.96 -2.13
C LYS A 178 20.32 -6.58 -0.93
N GLY A 179 19.50 -7.51 -0.46
CA GLY A 179 18.70 -7.33 0.74
C GLY A 179 17.51 -6.39 0.59
N PHE A 180 16.92 -6.23 -0.62
CA PHE A 180 15.76 -5.38 -0.82
C PHE A 180 14.74 -5.93 -1.84
N VAL A 181 13.53 -5.37 -1.79
CA VAL A 181 12.48 -5.50 -2.80
C VAL A 181 12.29 -4.14 -3.46
N HIS A 182 12.25 -4.12 -4.79
CA HIS A 182 11.81 -2.97 -5.57
C HIS A 182 10.28 -3.02 -5.71
N ILE A 183 9.63 -1.90 -5.51
CA ILE A 183 8.17 -1.73 -5.66
C ILE A 183 7.94 -0.48 -6.49
N ASP A 184 7.08 -0.57 -7.53
CA ASP A 184 6.66 0.59 -8.32
C ASP A 184 5.18 0.51 -8.71
N VAL A 185 4.59 1.63 -9.13
CA VAL A 185 3.19 1.75 -9.57
C VAL A 185 3.07 1.82 -11.09
N GLY A 186 4.00 1.19 -11.79
CA GLY A 186 3.89 0.96 -13.23
C GLY A 186 3.05 -0.26 -13.60
N PRO A 187 3.15 -0.76 -14.83
CA PRO A 187 2.47 -2.00 -15.23
C PRO A 187 2.82 -3.18 -14.34
N VAL A 188 1.84 -4.04 -14.05
CA VAL A 188 2.02 -5.25 -13.23
C VAL A 188 3.02 -6.18 -13.88
N ARG A 189 4.13 -6.43 -13.20
CA ARG A 189 5.21 -7.32 -13.62
C ARG A 189 6.07 -7.72 -12.43
N SER A 190 6.82 -8.80 -12.58
CA SER A 190 7.78 -9.19 -11.54
C SER A 190 9.07 -9.71 -12.17
N TRP A 191 10.18 -9.57 -11.42
CA TRP A 191 11.49 -10.11 -11.80
C TRP A 191 12.32 -10.43 -10.56
N ARG A 192 13.35 -11.26 -10.75
CA ARG A 192 14.37 -11.57 -9.76
C ARG A 192 15.75 -11.24 -10.30
N ARG A 193 16.62 -10.68 -9.46
CA ARG A 193 18.05 -10.47 -9.73
C ARG A 193 18.88 -10.77 -8.49
N GLY A 194 20.01 -11.37 -8.69
CA GLY A 194 20.98 -11.69 -7.63
C GLY A 194 21.31 -13.14 -7.56
#